data_f18805b40ff01c58dbf1a216f8b0bb3d
#
_entry.id   f18805b40ff01c58dbf1a216f8b0bb3d
#
_cell.length_a   1.000
_cell.length_b   1.000
_cell.length_c   1.000
_cell.angle_alpha   90.00
_cell.angle_beta   90.00
_cell.angle_gamma   90.00
#
_symmetry.space_group_name_H-M   'P 1'
#
loop_
_entity.id
_entity.type
_entity.pdbx_description
1 polymer ?
#
loop_
_entity_poly.entity_id
_entity_poly.type
_entity_poly.pdbx_seq_one_letter_code
_entity_poly.pdbx_strand_id
1 'polypeptide(L)'
;MKTTKELKIWSLRMVLFTILLSGLSVQRVYSFCNSTEIIINGKWYSNQEKVNTRSLPSIPITACTDGQNIYIENTSPDCDIQITITGNQTGEVMYEQLVPQAQTSYIIISIASFPSGEYTLELTSEDGKYLVGAFKR
;
A
#
# COMPACT_ATOMS: atom_id res chain seq x y z
N MET A 1 -3.50 -21.19 55.63
CA MET A 1 -2.73 -19.95 55.76
C MET A 1 -1.58 -20.03 54.77
N LYS A 2 -1.64 -19.30 53.67
CA LYS A 2 -0.57 -19.29 52.68
C LYS A 2 0.60 -18.47 53.25
N THR A 3 1.79 -19.06 53.26
CA THR A 3 2.98 -18.41 53.78
C THR A 3 3.36 -17.19 52.94
N THR A 4 3.93 -16.17 53.56
CA THR A 4 4.39 -14.92 52.91
C THR A 4 5.32 -15.13 51.73
N LYS A 5 5.97 -16.28 51.63
CA LYS A 5 6.80 -16.71 50.49
C LYS A 5 5.96 -17.02 49.24
N GLU A 6 4.83 -17.65 49.38
CA GLU A 6 3.91 -18.00 48.29
C GLU A 6 3.27 -16.73 47.66
N LEU A 7 2.90 -15.74 48.50
CA LEU A 7 2.38 -14.49 48.03
C LEU A 7 3.39 -13.65 47.22
N LYS A 8 4.68 -13.68 47.60
CA LYS A 8 5.74 -13.00 46.85
C LYS A 8 6.01 -13.64 45.49
N ILE A 9 5.95 -14.96 45.39
CA ILE A 9 6.13 -15.66 44.12
C ILE A 9 4.96 -15.41 43.16
N TRP A 10 3.75 -15.32 43.70
CA TRP A 10 2.55 -15.03 42.91
C TRP A 10 2.55 -13.60 42.38
N SER A 11 2.95 -12.65 43.20
CA SER A 11 3.13 -11.26 42.82
C SER A 11 4.18 -11.07 41.72
N LEU A 12 5.32 -11.78 41.87
CA LEU A 12 6.40 -11.74 40.87
C LEU A 12 5.98 -12.33 39.50
N ARG A 13 5.18 -13.41 39.50
CA ARG A 13 4.64 -14.04 38.29
C ARG A 13 3.62 -13.12 37.59
N MET A 14 2.78 -12.42 38.35
CA MET A 14 1.82 -11.46 37.80
C MET A 14 2.53 -10.27 37.17
N VAL A 15 3.58 -9.73 37.79
CA VAL A 15 4.36 -8.61 37.22
C VAL A 15 5.11 -9.04 35.96
N LEU A 16 5.69 -10.27 35.92
CA LEU A 16 6.33 -10.80 34.72
C LEU A 16 5.32 -10.99 33.57
N PHE A 17 4.10 -11.41 33.86
CA PHE A 17 3.06 -11.63 32.86
C PHE A 17 2.54 -10.31 32.28
N THR A 18 2.44 -9.24 33.09
CA THR A 18 2.06 -7.90 32.61
C THR A 18 3.14 -7.26 31.75
N ILE A 19 4.42 -7.50 32.04
CA ILE A 19 5.54 -7.02 31.21
C ILE A 19 5.57 -7.75 29.86
N LEU A 20 5.24 -9.05 29.80
CA LEU A 20 5.14 -9.78 28.53
C LEU A 20 3.95 -9.31 27.66
N LEU A 21 2.83 -8.87 28.26
CA LEU A 21 1.69 -8.36 27.49
C LEU A 21 1.91 -6.93 26.97
N SER A 22 2.71 -6.13 27.67
CA SER A 22 3.03 -4.76 27.22
C SER A 22 4.10 -4.71 26.11
N GLY A 23 4.79 -5.84 25.85
CA GLY A 23 5.80 -5.97 24.79
C GLY A 23 5.23 -6.24 23.39
N LEU A 24 3.92 -6.46 23.25
CA LEU A 24 3.23 -6.52 21.96
C LEU A 24 2.81 -5.13 21.48
N SER A 25 3.72 -4.17 21.52
CA SER A 25 3.62 -3.03 20.62
C SER A 25 3.76 -3.64 19.22
N VAL A 26 2.64 -3.70 18.49
CA VAL A 26 2.63 -3.89 17.04
C VAL A 26 3.40 -2.70 16.46
N GLN A 27 4.72 -2.84 16.43
CA GLN A 27 5.51 -2.00 15.56
C GLN A 27 4.97 -2.31 14.17
N ARG A 28 4.21 -1.38 13.61
CA ARG A 28 4.05 -1.33 12.16
C ARG A 28 5.46 -1.19 11.64
N VAL A 29 6.06 -2.31 11.31
CA VAL A 29 7.24 -2.34 10.49
C VAL A 29 6.76 -1.73 9.19
N TYR A 30 7.00 -0.43 9.04
CA TYR A 30 7.10 0.15 7.72
C TYR A 30 8.30 -0.59 7.12
N SER A 31 8.00 -1.70 6.49
CA SER A 31 8.92 -2.32 5.58
C SER A 31 9.13 -1.27 4.50
N PHE A 32 10.16 -0.45 4.70
CA PHE A 32 10.75 0.28 3.60
C PHE A 32 11.11 -0.81 2.62
N CYS A 33 10.24 -0.95 1.64
CA CYS A 33 10.38 -1.90 0.58
C CYS A 33 11.79 -1.69 0.03
N ASN A 34 12.61 -2.71 0.02
CA ASN A 34 13.89 -2.73 -0.71
C ASN A 34 13.55 -2.81 -2.22
N SER A 35 12.73 -1.90 -2.69
CA SER A 35 11.98 -1.88 -3.93
C SER A 35 12.27 -0.62 -4.70
N THR A 36 12.14 -0.73 -5.99
CA THR A 36 12.25 0.40 -6.91
C THR A 36 10.93 1.17 -6.92
N GLU A 37 10.98 2.47 -6.68
CA GLU A 37 9.83 3.35 -6.81
C GLU A 37 9.37 3.39 -8.27
N ILE A 38 8.06 3.27 -8.47
CA ILE A 38 7.40 3.49 -9.76
C ILE A 38 6.93 4.95 -9.77
N ILE A 39 7.58 5.78 -10.57
CA ILE A 39 7.19 7.17 -10.72
C ILE A 39 5.86 7.23 -11.49
N ILE A 40 4.79 7.58 -10.79
CA ILE A 40 3.47 7.75 -11.35
C ILE A 40 3.16 9.22 -11.59
N ASN A 41 2.57 9.52 -12.74
CA ASN A 41 2.20 10.87 -13.17
C ASN A 41 0.75 10.89 -13.65
N GLY A 42 0.08 12.03 -13.48
CA GLY A 42 -1.29 12.20 -13.95
C GLY A 42 -2.11 13.16 -13.09
N LYS A 43 -3.43 12.96 -13.11
CA LYS A 43 -4.39 13.75 -12.35
C LYS A 43 -5.18 12.86 -11.42
N TRP A 44 -5.05 13.08 -10.12
CA TRP A 44 -5.78 12.35 -9.09
C TRP A 44 -6.64 13.27 -8.21
N TYR A 45 -7.29 14.24 -8.84
CA TYR A 45 -8.26 15.15 -8.20
C TYR A 45 -9.48 15.30 -9.11
N SER A 46 -10.67 15.40 -8.52
CA SER A 46 -11.88 15.60 -9.29
C SER A 46 -11.92 17.02 -9.86
N ASN A 47 -12.49 17.18 -11.07
CA ASN A 47 -12.66 18.49 -11.72
C ASN A 47 -13.61 19.43 -10.93
N GLN A 48 -14.22 18.94 -9.83
CA GLN A 48 -15.13 19.73 -8.99
C GLN A 48 -14.42 20.45 -7.84
N GLU A 49 -13.20 20.06 -7.48
CA GLU A 49 -12.41 20.83 -6.54
C GLU A 49 -11.80 22.04 -7.24
N LYS A 50 -12.49 23.18 -7.13
CA LYS A 50 -11.89 24.49 -7.46
C LYS A 50 -10.75 24.73 -6.49
N VAL A 51 -9.55 24.39 -6.93
CA VAL A 51 -8.32 24.62 -6.17
C VAL A 51 -8.06 26.11 -6.12
N ASN A 52 -8.51 26.77 -5.05
CA ASN A 52 -8.17 28.17 -4.75
C ASN A 52 -6.80 28.31 -4.05
N THR A 53 -5.94 27.29 -4.14
CA THR A 53 -4.62 27.31 -3.50
C THR A 53 -3.51 27.35 -4.54
N ARG A 54 -2.50 28.15 -4.28
CA ARG A 54 -1.31 28.35 -5.16
C ARG A 54 -0.39 27.12 -5.28
N SER A 55 -0.71 25.99 -4.66
CA SER A 55 0.03 24.72 -4.76
C SER A 55 -0.84 23.67 -5.45
N LEU A 56 -0.24 22.91 -6.38
CA LEU A 56 -0.86 21.73 -6.95
C LEU A 56 -1.14 20.71 -5.82
N PRO A 57 -2.33 20.08 -5.78
CA PRO A 57 -2.60 19.02 -4.82
C PRO A 57 -1.60 17.87 -5.02
N SER A 58 -1.06 17.36 -3.93
CA SER A 58 -0.17 16.18 -3.98
C SER A 58 -0.98 14.95 -4.37
N ILE A 59 -0.40 14.10 -5.22
CA ILE A 59 -0.98 12.80 -5.55
C ILE A 59 -0.94 11.93 -4.28
N PRO A 60 -2.10 11.41 -3.79
CA PRO A 60 -2.15 10.62 -2.55
C PRO A 60 -1.74 9.16 -2.75
N ILE A 61 -1.39 8.76 -3.98
CA ILE A 61 -1.04 7.40 -4.34
C ILE A 61 0.45 7.31 -4.64
N THR A 62 1.10 6.28 -4.08
CA THR A 62 2.47 5.89 -4.39
C THR A 62 2.52 4.44 -4.84
N ALA A 63 3.49 4.10 -5.67
CA ALA A 63 3.68 2.74 -6.14
C ALA A 63 5.17 2.36 -6.12
N CYS A 64 5.46 1.10 -5.80
CA CYS A 64 6.80 0.55 -5.87
C CYS A 64 6.78 -0.93 -6.27
N THR A 65 7.91 -1.47 -6.72
CA THR A 65 8.04 -2.88 -7.08
C THR A 65 9.31 -3.49 -6.50
N ASP A 66 9.23 -4.73 -6.04
CA ASP A 66 10.39 -5.56 -5.66
C ASP A 66 10.82 -6.52 -6.79
N GLY A 67 10.22 -6.39 -7.97
CA GLY A 67 10.43 -7.26 -9.13
C GLY A 67 9.55 -8.51 -9.14
N GLN A 68 8.85 -8.83 -8.05
CA GLN A 68 7.88 -9.92 -7.97
C GLN A 68 6.46 -9.43 -7.68
N ASN A 69 6.37 -8.32 -6.96
CA ASN A 69 5.10 -7.67 -6.62
C ASN A 69 5.16 -6.18 -6.92
N ILE A 70 4.00 -5.60 -7.17
CA ILE A 70 3.76 -4.17 -7.12
C ILE A 70 3.00 -3.88 -5.85
N TYR A 71 3.42 -2.84 -5.13
CA TYR A 71 2.78 -2.34 -3.93
C TYR A 71 2.26 -0.93 -4.22
N ILE A 72 0.97 -0.72 -4.02
CA ILE A 72 0.30 0.57 -4.21
C ILE A 72 -0.25 1.00 -2.87
N GLU A 73 0.11 2.18 -2.41
CA GLU A 73 -0.40 2.80 -1.19
C GLU A 73 -1.20 4.04 -1.55
N ASN A 74 -2.43 4.13 -1.06
CA ASN A 74 -3.32 5.26 -1.23
C ASN A 74 -3.66 5.84 0.15
N THR A 75 -3.14 7.03 0.43
CA THR A 75 -3.33 7.72 1.72
C THR A 75 -4.69 8.41 1.84
N SER A 76 -5.46 8.50 0.75
CA SER A 76 -6.79 9.12 0.71
C SER A 76 -7.76 8.30 -0.15
N PRO A 77 -8.22 7.13 0.33
CA PRO A 77 -9.17 6.27 -0.39
C PRO A 77 -10.54 6.94 -0.52
N ASP A 78 -10.86 7.46 -1.71
CA ASP A 78 -12.08 8.23 -1.98
C ASP A 78 -12.94 7.67 -3.12
N CYS A 79 -12.43 6.69 -3.87
CA CYS A 79 -13.12 6.07 -5.01
C CYS A 79 -12.62 4.65 -5.28
N ASP A 80 -13.37 3.92 -6.11
CA ASP A 80 -12.92 2.67 -6.71
C ASP A 80 -11.80 2.95 -7.70
N ILE A 81 -10.83 2.03 -7.78
CA ILE A 81 -9.68 2.16 -8.67
C ILE A 81 -9.65 1.00 -9.65
N GLN A 82 -9.72 1.31 -10.94
CA GLN A 82 -9.41 0.36 -12.00
C GLN A 82 -7.90 0.34 -12.21
N ILE A 83 -7.29 -0.84 -12.08
CA ILE A 83 -5.86 -1.06 -12.29
C ILE A 83 -5.68 -1.83 -13.57
N THR A 84 -4.79 -1.36 -14.45
CA THR A 84 -4.42 -2.05 -15.67
C THR A 84 -2.90 -2.10 -15.79
N ILE A 85 -2.33 -3.25 -16.13
CA ILE A 85 -0.90 -3.39 -16.42
C ILE A 85 -0.77 -3.93 -17.84
N THR A 86 -0.06 -3.19 -18.67
CA THR A 86 0.15 -3.50 -20.09
C THR A 86 1.62 -3.70 -20.38
N GLY A 87 1.95 -4.74 -21.15
CA GLY A 87 3.30 -4.97 -21.66
C GLY A 87 3.65 -3.99 -22.78
N ASN A 88 4.72 -3.22 -22.63
CA ASN A 88 5.06 -2.15 -23.59
C ASN A 88 5.48 -2.68 -24.96
N GLN A 89 6.06 -3.89 -25.02
CA GLN A 89 6.51 -4.48 -26.29
C GLN A 89 5.37 -5.10 -27.11
N THR A 90 4.37 -5.67 -26.44
CA THR A 90 3.28 -6.41 -27.09
C THR A 90 1.97 -5.63 -27.13
N GLY A 91 1.80 -4.64 -26.23
CA GLY A 91 0.51 -3.97 -26.01
C GLY A 91 -0.53 -4.86 -25.32
N GLU A 92 -0.12 -6.04 -24.82
CA GLU A 92 -0.99 -7.00 -24.16
C GLU A 92 -1.29 -6.56 -22.72
N VAL A 93 -2.57 -6.66 -22.33
CA VAL A 93 -3.00 -6.43 -20.96
C VAL A 93 -2.64 -7.67 -20.14
N MET A 94 -1.68 -7.53 -19.23
CA MET A 94 -1.20 -8.59 -18.35
C MET A 94 -2.00 -8.72 -17.06
N TYR A 95 -2.61 -7.64 -16.64
CA TYR A 95 -3.42 -7.59 -15.42
C TYR A 95 -4.48 -6.49 -15.52
N GLU A 96 -5.70 -6.79 -15.09
CA GLU A 96 -6.79 -5.83 -15.01
C GLU A 96 -7.69 -6.18 -13.83
N GLN A 97 -7.95 -5.20 -12.97
CA GLN A 97 -8.84 -5.38 -11.82
C GLN A 97 -9.44 -4.06 -11.36
N LEU A 98 -10.76 -4.09 -11.08
CA LEU A 98 -11.44 -3.03 -10.33
C LEU A 98 -11.31 -3.33 -8.83
N VAL A 99 -10.71 -2.40 -8.09
CA VAL A 99 -10.54 -2.49 -6.63
C VAL A 99 -11.54 -1.54 -5.97
N PRO A 100 -12.46 -2.05 -5.13
CA PRO A 100 -13.41 -1.22 -4.42
C PRO A 100 -12.73 -0.23 -3.46
N GLN A 101 -13.30 0.95 -3.28
CA GLN A 101 -12.78 2.02 -2.42
C GLN A 101 -12.29 1.51 -1.05
N ALA A 102 -13.04 0.66 -0.40
CA ALA A 102 -12.70 0.11 0.92
C ALA A 102 -11.39 -0.72 0.95
N GLN A 103 -10.88 -1.14 -0.20
CA GLN A 103 -9.67 -1.95 -0.35
C GLN A 103 -8.52 -1.19 -1.02
N THR A 104 -8.71 0.08 -1.39
CA THR A 104 -7.73 0.87 -2.15
C THR A 104 -6.62 1.47 -1.31
N SER A 105 -6.70 1.41 0.02
CA SER A 105 -5.66 1.97 0.91
C SER A 105 -4.30 1.28 0.76
N TYR A 106 -4.30 -0.03 0.48
CA TYR A 106 -3.09 -0.80 0.24
C TYR A 106 -3.38 -1.98 -0.67
N ILE A 107 -2.72 -2.04 -1.83
CA ILE A 107 -2.94 -3.05 -2.86
C ILE A 107 -1.61 -3.73 -3.18
N ILE A 108 -1.62 -5.06 -3.25
CA ILE A 108 -0.47 -5.87 -3.67
C ILE A 108 -0.86 -6.64 -4.93
N ILE A 109 -0.04 -6.53 -5.98
CA ILE A 109 -0.24 -7.22 -7.25
C ILE A 109 0.97 -8.10 -7.52
N SER A 110 0.77 -9.41 -7.64
CA SER A 110 1.85 -10.32 -8.04
C SER A 110 2.13 -10.22 -9.53
N ILE A 111 3.39 -9.94 -9.89
CA ILE A 111 3.90 -9.91 -11.25
C ILE A 111 4.94 -11.01 -11.49
N ALA A 112 5.05 -11.97 -10.57
CA ALA A 112 6.05 -13.03 -10.60
C ALA A 112 5.98 -13.90 -11.87
N SER A 113 4.78 -14.04 -12.46
CA SER A 113 4.55 -14.81 -13.71
C SER A 113 4.76 -13.98 -14.98
N PHE A 114 4.96 -12.66 -14.89
CA PHE A 114 5.14 -11.84 -16.08
C PHE A 114 6.51 -12.10 -16.71
N PRO A 115 6.64 -12.11 -18.05
CA PRO A 115 7.93 -12.12 -18.71
C PRO A 115 8.80 -10.94 -18.31
N SER A 116 10.13 -11.08 -18.39
CA SER A 116 11.03 -9.93 -18.20
C SER A 116 10.80 -8.91 -19.30
N GLY A 117 10.67 -7.63 -18.93
CA GLY A 117 10.37 -6.56 -19.88
C GLY A 117 9.93 -5.27 -19.20
N GLU A 118 9.48 -4.34 -20.02
CA GLU A 118 8.93 -3.06 -19.58
C GLU A 118 7.41 -3.08 -19.61
N TYR A 119 6.82 -2.51 -18.59
CA TYR A 119 5.37 -2.49 -18.38
C TYR A 119 4.88 -1.09 -18.02
N THR A 120 3.64 -0.82 -18.35
CA THR A 120 2.92 0.39 -17.94
C THR A 120 1.85 0.01 -16.93
N LEU A 121 1.89 0.68 -15.77
CA LEU A 121 0.85 0.64 -14.74
C LEU A 121 -0.08 1.83 -14.94
N GLU A 122 -1.37 1.58 -15.07
CA GLU A 122 -2.42 2.59 -15.17
C GLU A 122 -3.40 2.43 -14.03
N LEU A 123 -3.72 3.54 -13.37
CA LEU A 123 -4.74 3.64 -12.33
C LEU A 123 -5.78 4.65 -12.80
N THR A 124 -7.04 4.23 -12.87
CA THR A 124 -8.13 5.09 -13.31
C THR A 124 -9.32 4.99 -12.37
N SER A 125 -10.20 5.99 -12.37
CA SER A 125 -11.47 5.98 -11.65
C SER A 125 -12.62 6.45 -12.56
N GLU A 126 -13.85 6.14 -12.19
CA GLU A 126 -15.04 6.52 -12.96
C GLU A 126 -15.22 8.05 -13.09
N ASP A 127 -14.74 8.82 -12.13
CA ASP A 127 -14.79 10.29 -12.12
C ASP A 127 -13.66 10.95 -12.93
N GLY A 128 -12.90 10.17 -13.69
CA GLY A 128 -11.88 10.65 -14.64
C GLY A 128 -10.52 10.94 -14.04
N LYS A 129 -10.25 10.49 -12.81
CA LYS A 129 -8.89 10.50 -12.25
C LYS A 129 -8.04 9.46 -12.99
N TYR A 130 -6.78 9.78 -13.24
CA TYR A 130 -5.85 8.83 -13.84
C TYR A 130 -4.41 9.05 -13.39
N LEU A 131 -3.67 7.97 -13.25
CA LEU A 131 -2.22 7.95 -13.04
C LEU A 131 -1.59 6.90 -13.93
N VAL A 132 -0.41 7.18 -14.42
CA VAL A 132 0.37 6.28 -15.28
C VAL A 132 1.81 6.25 -14.80
N GLY A 133 2.39 5.05 -14.71
CA GLY A 133 3.80 4.84 -14.38
C GLY A 133 4.38 3.69 -15.20
N ALA A 134 5.70 3.70 -15.40
CA ALA A 134 6.41 2.63 -16.08
C ALA A 134 7.33 1.90 -15.10
N PHE A 135 7.47 0.59 -15.26
CA PHE A 135 8.37 -0.23 -14.47
C PHE A 135 8.98 -1.37 -15.30
N LYS A 136 10.04 -1.96 -14.77
CA LYS A 136 10.69 -3.15 -15.35
C LYS A 136 10.52 -4.34 -14.44
N ARG A 137 10.37 -5.50 -15.05
CA ARG A 137 10.42 -6.78 -14.40
C ARG A 137 11.59 -7.61 -14.93
#